data_8e4d3d3c5e4db2a98e753bd39f340d4d
#
_entry.id   8e4d3d3c5e4db2a98e753bd39f340d4d
#
_cell.length_a   1.000
_cell.length_b   1.000
_cell.length_c   1.000
_cell.angle_alpha   90.00
_cell.angle_beta   90.00
_cell.angle_gamma   90.00
#
_symmetry.space_group_name_H-M   'P 1'
#
loop_
_entity.id
_entity.type
_entity.pdbx_description
1 polymer ?
#
loop_
_entity_poly.entity_id
_entity_poly.type
_entity_poly.pdbx_seq_one_letter_code
_entity_poly.pdbx_strand_id
1 'polypeptide(L)'
;QGYSSAASDVYKRQVKYAMTMDGAIACGNGASKWVTGELARKDVQQTRKAVAAILVGIQTVLADDPLLTCRIDPACNPVRIVCDSYLRIPLTSKLVQTAKDVPLIVMTCSDDQEQIQALQQKNVTVCVLPADETGRPAFSAILQKIGALKLDSVLIEGGASIHASALKTGLVQQVQVYLAPKCFGGDGLSPIAPLGVTDPMQAISFSAPTVTP
;
A
#
# COMPACT_ATOMS: atom_id res chain seq x y z
N GLN A 1 20.52 4.83 -15.85
CA GLN A 1 20.67 5.34 -14.48
C GLN A 1 20.70 4.17 -13.53
N GLY A 2 21.82 3.98 -12.83
CA GLY A 2 21.95 2.90 -11.85
C GLY A 2 20.99 3.11 -10.68
N TYR A 3 20.12 2.15 -10.48
CA TYR A 3 19.30 2.10 -9.25
C TYR A 3 20.23 1.96 -8.05
N SER A 4 19.98 2.76 -7.01
CA SER A 4 20.71 2.68 -5.74
C SER A 4 20.65 1.24 -5.19
N SER A 5 21.77 0.74 -4.68
CA SER A 5 21.88 -0.62 -4.13
C SER A 5 20.79 -0.97 -3.10
N ALA A 6 20.36 0.00 -2.26
CA ALA A 6 19.34 -0.21 -1.24
C ALA A 6 17.92 -0.51 -1.81
N ALA A 7 17.59 -0.03 -3.02
CA ALA A 7 16.31 -0.37 -3.65
C ALA A 7 16.32 -1.81 -4.20
N SER A 8 17.50 -2.36 -4.51
CA SER A 8 17.67 -3.75 -4.95
C SER A 8 17.53 -4.76 -3.80
N ASP A 9 17.65 -4.31 -2.54
CA ASP A 9 17.54 -5.18 -1.36
C ASP A 9 16.09 -5.56 -1.02
N VAL A 10 15.10 -4.90 -1.63
CA VAL A 10 13.69 -5.31 -1.56
C VAL A 10 13.39 -6.28 -2.70
N TYR A 11 13.55 -7.57 -2.45
CA TYR A 11 13.45 -8.61 -3.49
C TYR A 11 12.03 -8.88 -3.98
N LYS A 12 11.00 -8.62 -3.17
CA LYS A 12 9.62 -8.89 -3.53
C LYS A 12 8.74 -7.64 -3.35
N ARG A 13 8.34 -7.05 -4.45
CA ARG A 13 7.48 -5.85 -4.52
C ARG A 13 6.17 -6.20 -5.20
N GLN A 14 5.12 -6.34 -4.39
CA GLN A 14 3.81 -6.79 -4.85
C GLN A 14 2.77 -5.70 -4.67
N VAL A 15 1.99 -5.44 -5.70
CA VAL A 15 0.74 -4.67 -5.61
C VAL A 15 -0.42 -5.64 -5.49
N LYS A 16 -1.36 -5.38 -4.58
CA LYS A 16 -2.54 -6.21 -4.39
C LYS A 16 -3.79 -5.35 -4.24
N TYR A 17 -4.83 -5.70 -4.96
CA TYR A 17 -6.16 -5.11 -4.76
C TYR A 17 -7.27 -6.12 -5.08
N ALA A 18 -8.48 -5.79 -4.58
CA ALA A 18 -9.69 -6.52 -4.91
C ALA A 18 -10.60 -5.58 -5.70
N MET A 19 -11.17 -6.05 -6.82
CA MET A 19 -12.03 -5.23 -7.66
C MET A 19 -13.24 -6.02 -8.15
N THR A 20 -14.24 -5.30 -8.61
CA THR A 20 -15.40 -5.82 -9.34
C THR A 20 -15.03 -6.17 -10.78
N MET A 21 -15.93 -6.85 -11.52
CA MET A 21 -15.71 -7.19 -12.93
C MET A 21 -15.58 -5.95 -13.83
N ASP A 22 -16.18 -4.83 -13.44
CA ASP A 22 -16.07 -3.53 -14.10
C ASP A 22 -14.93 -2.66 -13.56
N GLY A 23 -14.00 -3.25 -12.77
CA GLY A 23 -12.73 -2.63 -12.40
C GLY A 23 -12.79 -1.68 -11.20
N ALA A 24 -13.84 -1.71 -10.37
CA ALA A 24 -13.99 -0.82 -9.23
C ALA A 24 -13.59 -1.47 -7.90
N ILE A 25 -12.90 -0.71 -7.02
CA ILE A 25 -12.52 -1.14 -5.65
C ILE A 25 -13.49 -0.66 -4.58
N ALA A 26 -14.33 0.30 -4.89
CA ALA A 26 -15.35 0.86 -4.02
C ALA A 26 -16.47 1.49 -4.85
N CYS A 27 -17.64 1.67 -4.27
CA CYS A 27 -18.71 2.49 -4.84
C CYS A 27 -18.28 3.97 -4.90
N GLY A 28 -18.97 4.79 -5.68
CA GLY A 28 -18.70 6.23 -5.81
C GLY A 28 -18.70 7.02 -4.50
N ASN A 29 -19.42 6.56 -3.49
CA ASN A 29 -19.42 7.12 -2.13
C ASN A 29 -18.27 6.60 -1.23
N GLY A 30 -17.38 5.74 -1.76
CA GLY A 30 -16.26 5.15 -1.03
C GLY A 30 -16.57 3.85 -0.27
N ALA A 31 -17.81 3.37 -0.27
CA ALA A 31 -18.14 2.10 0.38
C ALA A 31 -17.47 0.91 -0.33
N SER A 32 -16.64 0.14 0.41
CA SER A 32 -15.80 -0.95 -0.13
C SER A 32 -15.99 -2.31 0.55
N LYS A 33 -16.73 -2.38 1.64
CA LYS A 33 -16.91 -3.62 2.44
C LYS A 33 -18.23 -4.31 2.07
N TRP A 34 -18.22 -5.51 1.50
CA TRP A 34 -17.09 -6.35 1.09
C TRP A 34 -17.13 -6.54 -0.43
N VAL A 35 -16.05 -6.22 -1.11
CA VAL A 35 -15.96 -6.43 -2.57
C VAL A 35 -15.84 -7.93 -2.84
N THR A 36 -14.86 -8.62 -2.24
CA THR A 36 -14.58 -10.04 -2.46
C THR A 36 -15.11 -10.95 -1.35
N GLY A 37 -15.22 -12.25 -1.67
CA GLY A 37 -15.69 -13.29 -0.77
C GLY A 37 -14.68 -13.68 0.32
N GLU A 38 -15.07 -14.64 1.17
CA GLU A 38 -14.27 -15.07 2.33
C GLU A 38 -12.97 -15.77 1.92
N LEU A 39 -13.01 -16.60 0.86
CA LEU A 39 -11.82 -17.32 0.37
C LEU A 39 -10.72 -16.35 -0.05
N ALA A 40 -11.06 -15.31 -0.83
CA ALA A 40 -10.11 -14.27 -1.21
C ALA A 40 -9.53 -13.55 0.01
N ARG A 41 -10.35 -13.25 1.03
CA ARG A 41 -9.89 -12.64 2.28
C ARG A 41 -8.96 -13.55 3.08
N LYS A 42 -9.16 -14.88 3.05
CA LYS A 42 -8.24 -15.85 3.67
C LYS A 42 -6.90 -15.87 2.94
N ASP A 43 -6.91 -15.87 1.61
CA ASP A 43 -5.70 -15.88 0.81
C ASP A 43 -4.86 -14.59 1.02
N VAL A 44 -5.50 -13.44 1.15
CA VAL A 44 -4.83 -12.19 1.55
C VAL A 44 -4.08 -12.33 2.87
N GLN A 45 -4.60 -13.10 3.84
CA GLN A 45 -3.90 -13.32 5.11
C GLN A 45 -2.64 -14.17 4.93
N GLN A 46 -2.66 -15.15 4.01
CA GLN A 46 -1.45 -15.92 3.65
C GLN A 46 -0.40 -15.02 3.01
N THR A 47 -0.82 -14.14 2.09
CA THR A 47 0.08 -13.17 1.48
C THR A 47 0.70 -12.24 2.53
N ARG A 48 -0.10 -11.72 3.48
CA ARG A 48 0.40 -10.88 4.59
C ARG A 48 1.40 -11.62 5.49
N LYS A 49 1.19 -12.92 5.74
CA LYS A 49 2.10 -13.75 6.52
C LYS A 49 3.46 -13.93 5.83
N ALA A 50 3.48 -13.88 4.51
CA ALA A 50 4.64 -14.19 3.68
C ALA A 50 5.49 -12.97 3.30
N VAL A 51 5.18 -11.77 3.81
CA VAL A 51 5.91 -10.54 3.49
C VAL A 51 6.44 -9.85 4.74
N ALA A 52 7.60 -9.19 4.62
CA ALA A 52 8.21 -8.45 5.72
C ALA A 52 7.47 -7.15 6.03
N ALA A 53 6.88 -6.51 5.02
CA ALA A 53 6.17 -5.24 5.18
C ALA A 53 4.87 -5.19 4.39
N ILE A 54 3.92 -4.40 4.92
CA ILE A 54 2.68 -4.01 4.24
C ILE A 54 2.62 -2.48 4.15
N LEU A 55 2.32 -1.96 2.96
CA LEU A 55 2.31 -0.53 2.69
C LEU A 55 0.95 -0.07 2.19
N VAL A 56 0.45 1.00 2.77
CA VAL A 56 -0.78 1.68 2.33
C VAL A 56 -0.59 3.20 2.29
N GLY A 57 -1.44 3.88 1.53
CA GLY A 57 -1.55 5.34 1.60
C GLY A 57 -2.48 5.78 2.74
N ILE A 58 -2.30 7.02 3.20
CA ILE A 58 -3.09 7.59 4.30
C ILE A 58 -4.60 7.56 4.05
N GLN A 59 -5.07 7.69 2.81
CA GLN A 59 -6.49 7.64 2.50
C GLN A 59 -7.14 6.31 2.90
N THR A 60 -6.41 5.19 2.78
CA THR A 60 -6.86 3.87 3.24
C THR A 60 -7.03 3.84 4.76
N VAL A 61 -6.14 4.51 5.49
CA VAL A 61 -6.24 4.61 6.96
C VAL A 61 -7.44 5.45 7.38
N LEU A 62 -7.63 6.60 6.73
CA LEU A 62 -8.74 7.51 7.04
C LEU A 62 -10.10 6.92 6.70
N ALA A 63 -10.20 6.11 5.63
CA ALA A 63 -11.44 5.50 5.19
C ALA A 63 -11.82 4.24 6.00
N ASP A 64 -10.85 3.38 6.30
CA ASP A 64 -11.11 2.03 6.79
C ASP A 64 -10.67 1.79 8.23
N ASP A 65 -9.82 2.64 8.80
CA ASP A 65 -9.14 2.45 10.09
C ASP A 65 -8.65 0.99 10.28
N PRO A 66 -7.79 0.49 9.37
CA PRO A 66 -7.41 -0.91 9.34
C PRO A 66 -6.37 -1.23 10.41
N LEU A 67 -6.27 -2.52 10.79
CA LEU A 67 -5.15 -3.01 11.61
C LEU A 67 -3.93 -3.40 10.79
N LEU A 68 -4.11 -3.81 9.54
CA LEU A 68 -3.08 -4.33 8.63
C LEU A 68 -2.24 -5.49 9.22
N THR A 69 -2.87 -6.29 10.06
CA THR A 69 -2.26 -7.46 10.71
C THR A 69 -2.57 -8.74 9.95
N CYS A 70 -1.76 -9.77 10.19
CA CYS A 70 -2.07 -11.15 9.82
C CYS A 70 -2.98 -11.76 10.89
N ARG A 71 -4.11 -12.38 10.46
CA ARG A 71 -5.13 -12.95 11.37
C ARG A 71 -5.25 -14.47 11.28
N ILE A 72 -4.18 -15.13 10.84
CA ILE A 72 -4.08 -16.59 10.82
C ILE A 72 -3.03 -17.04 11.83
N ASP A 73 -3.29 -18.15 12.50
CA ASP A 73 -2.42 -18.69 13.52
C ASP A 73 -1.36 -19.63 12.90
N PRO A 74 -0.10 -19.61 13.33
CA PRO A 74 0.50 -18.58 14.17
C PRO A 74 0.63 -17.26 13.43
N ALA A 75 0.27 -16.18 14.10
CA ALA A 75 0.33 -14.84 13.52
C ALA A 75 1.79 -14.41 13.33
N CYS A 76 2.12 -14.00 12.11
CA CYS A 76 3.35 -13.29 11.79
C CYS A 76 2.95 -11.96 11.15
N ASN A 77 3.04 -10.89 11.92
CA ASN A 77 2.60 -9.58 11.46
C ASN A 77 3.72 -8.90 10.65
N PRO A 78 3.43 -8.43 9.44
CA PRO A 78 4.36 -7.59 8.71
C PRO A 78 4.54 -6.23 9.40
N VAL A 79 5.68 -5.58 9.18
CA VAL A 79 5.87 -4.17 9.52
C VAL A 79 4.87 -3.34 8.73
N ARG A 80 4.12 -2.49 9.41
CA ARG A 80 3.07 -1.67 8.79
C ARG A 80 3.65 -0.33 8.37
N ILE A 81 3.46 0.04 7.11
CA ILE A 81 3.99 1.28 6.53
C ILE A 81 2.83 2.11 5.99
N VAL A 82 2.77 3.38 6.40
CA VAL A 82 1.79 4.35 5.90
C VAL A 82 2.51 5.48 5.19
N CYS A 83 2.18 5.73 3.93
CA CYS A 83 2.63 6.91 3.21
C CYS A 83 1.65 8.05 3.48
N ASP A 84 2.12 9.06 4.21
CA ASP A 84 1.32 10.21 4.65
C ASP A 84 2.12 11.51 4.51
N SER A 85 1.98 12.16 3.36
CA SER A 85 2.76 13.34 2.99
C SER A 85 2.71 14.47 4.03
N TYR A 86 1.60 14.58 4.80
CA TYR A 86 1.30 15.70 5.68
C TYR A 86 1.01 15.31 7.13
N LEU A 87 1.36 14.09 7.55
CA LEU A 87 1.15 13.56 8.92
C LEU A 87 -0.31 13.69 9.40
N ARG A 88 -1.27 13.33 8.52
CA ARG A 88 -2.71 13.37 8.81
C ARG A 88 -3.23 12.15 9.56
N ILE A 89 -2.39 11.15 9.80
CA ILE A 89 -2.76 9.93 10.50
C ILE A 89 -3.29 10.27 11.89
N PRO A 90 -4.53 9.88 12.23
CA PRO A 90 -5.07 10.18 13.55
C PRO A 90 -4.30 9.42 14.63
N LEU A 91 -3.94 10.10 15.73
CA LEU A 91 -3.34 9.46 16.90
C LEU A 91 -4.26 8.40 17.53
N THR A 92 -5.57 8.48 17.27
CA THR A 92 -6.59 7.53 17.71
C THR A 92 -6.77 6.34 16.77
N SER A 93 -6.13 6.34 15.59
CA SER A 93 -6.25 5.23 14.65
C SER A 93 -5.75 3.91 15.25
N LYS A 94 -6.37 2.80 14.86
CA LYS A 94 -5.97 1.46 15.32
C LYS A 94 -4.50 1.16 15.05
N LEU A 95 -3.95 1.66 13.94
CA LEU A 95 -2.54 1.51 13.60
C LEU A 95 -1.64 2.13 14.66
N VAL A 96 -1.92 3.37 15.06
CA VAL A 96 -1.15 4.10 16.07
C VAL A 96 -1.34 3.48 17.45
N GLN A 97 -2.58 3.16 17.83
CA GLN A 97 -2.87 2.58 19.14
C GLN A 97 -2.24 1.20 19.36
N THR A 98 -1.94 0.47 18.30
CA THR A 98 -1.29 -0.84 18.34
C THR A 98 0.19 -0.81 17.92
N ALA A 99 0.79 0.37 17.79
CA ALA A 99 2.17 0.50 17.31
C ALA A 99 3.21 -0.11 18.28
N LYS A 100 2.87 -0.20 19.57
CA LYS A 100 3.70 -0.86 20.59
C LYS A 100 3.82 -2.37 20.33
N ASP A 101 2.74 -3.01 19.85
CA ASP A 101 2.67 -4.47 19.69
C ASP A 101 3.08 -4.90 18.27
N VAL A 102 2.73 -4.11 17.26
CA VAL A 102 3.07 -4.36 15.86
C VAL A 102 3.71 -3.10 15.28
N PRO A 103 4.96 -3.16 14.80
CA PRO A 103 5.68 -1.99 14.32
C PRO A 103 4.91 -1.20 13.26
N LEU A 104 4.89 0.13 13.43
CA LEU A 104 4.30 1.09 12.49
C LEU A 104 5.35 2.11 12.07
N ILE A 105 5.49 2.30 10.76
CA ILE A 105 6.34 3.32 10.15
C ILE A 105 5.45 4.28 9.37
N VAL A 106 5.57 5.56 9.60
CA VAL A 106 4.96 6.62 8.78
C VAL A 106 6.03 7.26 7.92
N MET A 107 5.85 7.22 6.62
CA MET A 107 6.73 7.85 5.64
C MET A 107 6.07 9.13 5.14
N THR A 108 6.75 10.25 5.34
CA THR A 108 6.20 11.60 5.15
C THR A 108 7.16 12.53 4.42
N CYS A 109 6.63 13.64 3.88
CA CYS A 109 7.44 14.77 3.41
C CYS A 109 7.37 15.96 4.40
N SER A 110 6.55 15.85 5.45
CA SER A 110 6.39 16.88 6.45
C SER A 110 7.55 16.85 7.45
N ASP A 111 8.02 18.03 7.82
CA ASP A 111 9.00 18.29 8.88
C ASP A 111 8.35 18.85 10.15
N ASP A 112 7.04 18.75 10.29
CA ASP A 112 6.28 19.17 11.48
C ASP A 112 6.74 18.39 12.72
N GLN A 113 7.59 19.03 13.51
CA GLN A 113 8.23 18.42 14.66
C GLN A 113 7.23 18.07 15.78
N GLU A 114 6.14 18.83 15.91
CA GLU A 114 5.09 18.57 16.92
C GLU A 114 4.37 17.27 16.60
N GLN A 115 3.92 17.11 15.36
CA GLN A 115 3.26 15.88 14.89
C GLN A 115 4.20 14.67 14.92
N ILE A 116 5.45 14.86 14.51
CA ILE A 116 6.48 13.82 14.57
C ILE A 116 6.67 13.32 16.01
N GLN A 117 6.86 14.24 16.96
CA GLN A 117 7.04 13.88 18.38
C GLN A 117 5.79 13.19 18.95
N ALA A 118 4.60 13.68 18.63
CA ALA A 118 3.35 13.07 19.08
C ALA A 118 3.21 11.61 18.60
N LEU A 119 3.59 11.32 17.36
CA LEU A 119 3.59 9.95 16.81
C LEU A 119 4.69 9.09 17.47
N GLN A 120 5.89 9.63 17.65
CA GLN A 120 7.00 8.91 18.31
C GLN A 120 6.69 8.52 19.75
N GLN A 121 5.98 9.38 20.51
CA GLN A 121 5.48 9.07 21.86
C GLN A 121 4.50 7.89 21.87
N LYS A 122 3.88 7.59 20.71
CA LYS A 122 3.02 6.42 20.51
C LYS A 122 3.75 5.20 19.91
N ASN A 123 5.08 5.17 19.99
CA ASN A 123 5.94 4.12 19.41
C ASN A 123 5.85 4.01 17.88
N VAL A 124 5.49 5.08 17.18
CA VAL A 124 5.50 5.12 15.72
C VAL A 124 6.86 5.61 15.24
N THR A 125 7.47 4.89 14.30
CA THR A 125 8.67 5.36 13.61
C THR A 125 8.26 6.34 12.51
N VAL A 126 8.76 7.56 12.52
CA VAL A 126 8.52 8.53 11.45
C VAL A 126 9.78 8.69 10.60
N CYS A 127 9.62 8.58 9.28
CA CYS A 127 10.67 8.76 8.31
C CYS A 127 10.32 9.90 7.36
N VAL A 128 11.05 11.00 7.45
CA VAL A 128 10.93 12.12 6.50
C VAL A 128 11.71 11.76 5.24
N LEU A 129 11.04 11.80 4.09
CA LEU A 129 11.57 11.43 2.79
C LEU A 129 11.43 12.61 1.80
N PRO A 130 12.27 12.65 0.75
CA PRO A 130 12.11 13.64 -0.31
C PRO A 130 10.76 13.47 -1.02
N ALA A 131 10.17 14.60 -1.38
CA ALA A 131 8.95 14.65 -2.18
C ALA A 131 9.25 14.41 -3.66
N ASP A 132 8.30 13.80 -4.37
CA ASP A 132 8.25 13.80 -5.83
C ASP A 132 7.62 15.11 -6.34
N GLU A 133 7.47 15.22 -7.67
CA GLU A 133 6.85 16.38 -8.34
C GLU A 133 5.38 16.64 -7.92
N THR A 134 4.73 15.67 -7.29
CA THR A 134 3.34 15.78 -6.79
C THR A 134 3.28 16.14 -5.30
N GLY A 135 4.41 16.38 -4.64
CA GLY A 135 4.50 16.67 -3.21
C GLY A 135 4.28 15.45 -2.31
N ARG A 136 4.45 14.25 -2.83
CA ARG A 136 4.33 12.99 -2.08
C ARG A 136 5.70 12.34 -1.87
N PRO A 137 5.87 11.49 -0.85
CA PRO A 137 7.11 10.74 -0.71
C PRO A 137 7.46 10.00 -2.01
N ALA A 138 8.61 10.31 -2.58
CA ALA A 138 9.07 9.69 -3.82
C ALA A 138 9.12 8.16 -3.65
N PHE A 139 8.48 7.41 -4.54
CA PHE A 139 8.33 5.96 -4.35
C PHE A 139 9.68 5.23 -4.37
N SER A 140 10.66 5.73 -5.12
CA SER A 140 12.04 5.23 -5.09
C SER A 140 12.68 5.42 -3.70
N ALA A 141 12.48 6.56 -3.04
CA ALA A 141 12.97 6.82 -1.69
C ALA A 141 12.26 5.94 -0.65
N ILE A 142 10.96 5.64 -0.83
CA ILE A 142 10.23 4.68 -0.01
C ILE A 142 10.91 3.30 -0.09
N LEU A 143 11.16 2.78 -1.30
CA LEU A 143 11.82 1.49 -1.48
C LEU A 143 13.23 1.44 -0.92
N GLN A 144 14.03 2.51 -1.12
CA GLN A 144 15.35 2.64 -0.52
C GLN A 144 15.29 2.57 1.01
N LYS A 145 14.32 3.27 1.63
CA LYS A 145 14.14 3.24 3.07
C LYS A 145 13.71 1.87 3.58
N ILE A 146 12.83 1.17 2.87
CA ILE A 146 12.42 -0.21 3.18
C ILE A 146 13.64 -1.15 3.15
N GLY A 147 14.47 -1.07 2.11
CA GLY A 147 15.71 -1.87 1.99
C GLY A 147 16.71 -1.55 3.11
N ALA A 148 16.93 -0.25 3.42
CA ALA A 148 17.81 0.16 4.53
C ALA A 148 17.34 -0.37 5.90
N LEU A 149 16.04 -0.62 6.06
CA LEU A 149 15.45 -1.23 7.25
C LEU A 149 15.51 -2.77 7.23
N LYS A 150 16.18 -3.37 6.24
CA LYS A 150 16.31 -4.84 6.07
C LYS A 150 14.98 -5.57 5.86
N LEU A 151 13.99 -4.87 5.31
CA LEU A 151 12.70 -5.44 4.94
C LEU A 151 12.78 -5.90 3.47
N ASP A 152 12.89 -7.19 3.25
CA ASP A 152 13.18 -7.80 1.94
C ASP A 152 11.97 -7.89 1.01
N SER A 153 10.77 -7.72 1.56
CA SER A 153 9.53 -7.86 0.80
C SER A 153 8.48 -6.84 1.25
N VAL A 154 7.72 -6.31 0.29
CA VAL A 154 6.64 -5.35 0.57
C VAL A 154 5.38 -5.68 -0.24
N LEU A 155 4.26 -5.73 0.47
CA LEU A 155 2.91 -5.84 -0.09
C LEU A 155 2.26 -4.46 -0.08
N ILE A 156 1.94 -3.92 -1.25
CA ILE A 156 1.29 -2.63 -1.43
C ILE A 156 -0.22 -2.90 -1.56
N GLU A 157 -0.98 -2.63 -0.49
CA GLU A 157 -2.39 -3.05 -0.41
C GLU A 157 -3.40 -1.94 -0.66
N GLY A 158 -3.00 -0.70 -0.77
CA GLY A 158 -4.06 0.27 -0.95
C GLY A 158 -3.66 1.72 -1.07
N GLY A 159 -4.66 2.40 -1.62
CA GLY A 159 -4.62 3.74 -2.15
C GLY A 159 -4.28 3.74 -3.63
N ALA A 160 -5.26 4.10 -4.47
CA ALA A 160 -5.08 4.16 -5.92
C ALA A 160 -3.84 4.99 -6.33
N SER A 161 -3.54 6.07 -5.58
CA SER A 161 -2.35 6.90 -5.81
C SER A 161 -1.05 6.16 -5.52
N ILE A 162 -1.01 5.35 -4.45
CA ILE A 162 0.19 4.54 -4.11
C ILE A 162 0.42 3.46 -5.17
N HIS A 163 -0.65 2.80 -5.62
CA HIS A 163 -0.55 1.84 -6.73
C HIS A 163 0.00 2.49 -8.00
N ALA A 164 -0.53 3.65 -8.38
CA ALA A 164 -0.04 4.39 -9.54
C ALA A 164 1.43 4.80 -9.39
N SER A 165 1.84 5.33 -8.23
CA SER A 165 3.23 5.70 -7.96
C SER A 165 4.14 4.48 -8.03
N ALA A 166 3.73 3.34 -7.46
CA ALA A 166 4.49 2.10 -7.51
C ALA A 166 4.68 1.59 -8.94
N LEU A 167 3.60 1.51 -9.71
CA LEU A 167 3.61 1.00 -11.08
C LEU A 167 4.43 1.90 -12.03
N LYS A 168 4.36 3.22 -11.88
CA LYS A 168 5.15 4.18 -12.68
C LYS A 168 6.67 3.98 -12.53
N THR A 169 7.14 3.41 -11.44
CA THR A 169 8.59 3.14 -11.26
C THR A 169 9.10 1.99 -12.12
N GLY A 170 8.23 1.12 -12.63
CA GLY A 170 8.63 -0.14 -13.28
C GLY A 170 9.25 -1.17 -12.32
N LEU A 171 9.23 -0.92 -11.00
CA LEU A 171 9.88 -1.77 -10.00
C LEU A 171 8.95 -2.82 -9.37
N VAL A 172 7.65 -2.75 -9.65
CA VAL A 172 6.68 -3.76 -9.20
C VAL A 172 6.91 -5.07 -9.95
N GLN A 173 7.05 -6.17 -9.22
CA GLN A 173 7.35 -7.48 -9.77
C GLN A 173 6.10 -8.35 -9.92
N GLN A 174 5.07 -8.10 -9.11
CA GLN A 174 3.84 -8.85 -9.14
C GLN A 174 2.64 -7.96 -8.86
N VAL A 175 1.57 -8.16 -9.63
CA VAL A 175 0.26 -7.59 -9.35
C VAL A 175 -0.70 -8.74 -9.08
N GLN A 176 -1.29 -8.75 -7.88
CA GLN A 176 -2.28 -9.74 -7.45
C GLN A 176 -3.65 -9.10 -7.41
N VAL A 177 -4.56 -9.58 -8.23
CA VAL A 177 -5.90 -9.05 -8.36
C VAL A 177 -6.93 -10.08 -7.93
N TYR A 178 -7.78 -9.73 -6.99
CA TYR A 178 -8.95 -10.51 -6.62
C TYR A 178 -10.16 -9.96 -7.36
N LEU A 179 -10.69 -10.72 -8.29
CA LEU A 179 -11.83 -10.32 -9.09
C LEU A 179 -13.13 -10.83 -8.46
N ALA A 180 -14.02 -9.93 -8.11
CA ALA A 180 -15.33 -10.26 -7.58
C ALA A 180 -16.37 -10.30 -8.70
N PRO A 181 -17.31 -11.29 -8.73
CA PRO A 181 -18.38 -11.38 -9.72
C PRO A 181 -19.49 -10.35 -9.39
N LYS A 182 -19.15 -9.08 -9.45
CA LYS A 182 -20.01 -7.92 -9.15
C LYS A 182 -19.68 -6.79 -10.11
N CYS A 183 -20.61 -5.84 -10.26
CA CYS A 183 -20.40 -4.56 -10.93
C CYS A 183 -20.92 -3.44 -10.05
N PHE A 184 -20.18 -2.32 -9.99
CA PHE A 184 -20.59 -1.11 -9.28
C PHE A 184 -21.08 -0.01 -10.21
N GLY A 185 -20.73 -0.08 -11.50
CA GLY A 185 -21.07 0.94 -12.49
C GLY A 185 -19.96 1.98 -12.70
N GLY A 186 -20.22 2.93 -13.58
CA GLY A 186 -19.21 3.87 -14.05
C GLY A 186 -18.76 4.93 -13.03
N ASP A 187 -19.42 5.06 -11.89
CA ASP A 187 -19.04 5.91 -10.77
C ASP A 187 -18.19 5.20 -9.71
N GLY A 188 -17.88 3.92 -9.93
CA GLY A 188 -16.99 3.15 -9.06
C GLY A 188 -15.55 3.69 -9.04
N LEU A 189 -14.88 3.57 -7.89
CA LEU A 189 -13.52 4.06 -7.71
C LEU A 189 -12.49 3.08 -8.30
N SER A 190 -11.56 3.61 -9.11
CA SER A 190 -10.49 2.82 -9.74
C SER A 190 -9.44 2.34 -8.73
N PRO A 191 -8.87 1.12 -8.89
CA PRO A 191 -7.75 0.62 -8.09
C PRO A 191 -6.44 1.38 -8.33
N ILE A 192 -6.29 2.05 -9.47
CA ILE A 192 -5.08 2.75 -9.89
C ILE A 192 -5.47 4.18 -10.31
N ALA A 193 -4.83 5.17 -9.70
CA ALA A 193 -5.01 6.58 -10.08
C ALA A 193 -4.48 6.82 -11.52
N PRO A 194 -4.88 7.92 -12.17
CA PRO A 194 -4.46 8.20 -13.55
C PRO A 194 -2.95 8.06 -13.77
N LEU A 195 -2.57 7.26 -14.74
CA LEU A 195 -1.18 7.05 -15.15
C LEU A 195 -0.72 8.05 -16.22
N GLY A 196 -1.66 8.79 -16.84
CA GLY A 196 -1.38 9.70 -17.94
C GLY A 196 -1.22 9.00 -19.30
N VAL A 197 -1.64 7.73 -19.41
CA VAL A 197 -1.60 6.98 -20.66
C VAL A 197 -2.64 7.53 -21.63
N THR A 198 -2.20 7.98 -22.80
CA THR A 198 -3.04 8.51 -23.87
C THR A 198 -3.02 7.64 -25.13
N ASP A 199 -2.09 6.69 -25.19
CA ASP A 199 -1.94 5.73 -26.28
C ASP A 199 -1.86 4.31 -25.68
N PRO A 200 -2.67 3.35 -26.14
CA PRO A 200 -2.62 1.97 -25.66
C PRO A 200 -1.24 1.33 -25.73
N MET A 201 -0.41 1.73 -26.69
CA MET A 201 0.95 1.23 -26.85
C MET A 201 1.92 1.71 -25.76
N GLN A 202 1.54 2.75 -25.01
CA GLN A 202 2.30 3.30 -23.88
C GLN A 202 1.83 2.73 -22.53
N ALA A 203 0.86 1.82 -22.55
CA ALA A 203 0.35 1.21 -21.32
C ALA A 203 1.42 0.37 -20.62
N ILE A 204 1.35 0.34 -19.29
CA ILE A 204 2.19 -0.57 -18.51
C ILE A 204 1.75 -2.00 -18.82
N SER A 205 2.65 -2.78 -19.40
CA SER A 205 2.38 -4.16 -19.80
C SER A 205 2.83 -5.15 -18.73
N PHE A 206 2.10 -6.24 -18.62
CA PHE A 206 2.40 -7.37 -17.74
C PHE A 206 2.54 -8.64 -18.58
N SER A 207 3.23 -9.66 -18.04
CA SER A 207 3.21 -11.01 -18.61
C SER A 207 1.80 -11.62 -18.54
N ALA A 208 1.59 -12.72 -19.26
CA ALA A 208 0.32 -13.47 -19.19
C ALA A 208 -0.04 -13.81 -17.73
N PRO A 209 -1.29 -13.57 -17.30
CA PRO A 209 -1.69 -13.80 -15.92
C PRO A 209 -1.80 -15.30 -15.61
N THR A 210 -1.45 -15.66 -14.38
CA THR A 210 -1.86 -16.94 -13.78
C THR A 210 -3.21 -16.73 -13.12
N VAL A 211 -4.20 -17.55 -13.49
CA VAL A 211 -5.56 -17.49 -12.92
C VAL A 211 -5.76 -18.65 -11.97
N THR A 212 -6.16 -18.34 -10.74
CA THR A 212 -6.54 -19.33 -9.72
C THR A 212 -8.02 -19.12 -9.40
N PRO A 213 -8.85 -20.21 -9.46
CA PRO A 213 -10.29 -20.13 -9.15
C PRO A 213 -10.58 -19.71 -7.72
#